data_af30ff71c43b2ddcad25f1ee262cd806
#
_entry.id   af30ff71c43b2ddcad25f1ee262cd806
#
_cell.length_a   1.000
_cell.length_b   1.000
_cell.length_c   1.000
_cell.angle_alpha   90.00
_cell.angle_beta   90.00
_cell.angle_gamma   90.00
#
_symmetry.space_group_name_H-M   'P 1'
#
loop_
_entity.id
_entity.type
_entity.pdbx_description
1 polymer ?
#
loop_
_entity_poly.entity_id
_entity_poly.type
_entity_poly.pdbx_seq_one_letter_code
_entity_poly.pdbx_strand_id
1 'polypeptide(L)'
;AQLQRSNGNGSAGATVFAYPVADPERYGVVGFDRGGRVTSLEEKPAKPKSRYAVTGLYFYDDTVVERARQVVPSARGELEITDLNRQYLEEGLLTVELMGRGMAWLDTGTCDSLQEASSYIRTLEHRQGLKVGCPEEVAWRQGWISSAQLEALATPLRKSGYGSYLLQLLETPDAG
;
A
#
# COMPACT_ATOMS: atom_id res chain seq x y z
N ALA A 1 3.88 -6.35 -11.45
CA ALA A 1 5.28 -6.57 -11.89
C ALA A 1 6.29 -5.93 -10.91
N GLN A 2 6.04 -4.74 -10.33
CA GLN A 2 6.92 -4.13 -9.32
C GLN A 2 6.86 -4.86 -7.96
N LEU A 3 5.66 -5.22 -7.50
CA LEU A 3 5.46 -5.98 -6.26
C LEU A 3 6.08 -7.39 -6.29
N GLN A 4 6.12 -8.03 -7.44
CA GLN A 4 6.74 -9.35 -7.59
C GLN A 4 8.27 -9.33 -7.54
N ARG A 5 8.92 -8.19 -7.82
CA ARG A 5 10.38 -8.04 -7.71
C ARG A 5 10.86 -7.95 -6.27
N SER A 6 10.04 -7.45 -5.35
CA SER A 6 10.35 -7.36 -3.92
C SER A 6 10.28 -8.71 -3.19
N ASN A 7 9.58 -9.72 -3.74
CA ASN A 7 9.40 -11.03 -3.12
C ASN A 7 10.39 -12.13 -3.58
N GLY A 8 11.36 -11.81 -4.43
CA GLY A 8 12.18 -12.83 -5.08
C GLY A 8 13.68 -12.68 -4.87
N ASN A 9 14.15 -12.82 -3.70
CA ASN A 9 15.47 -13.20 -3.17
C ASN A 9 15.65 -12.46 -1.85
N GLY A 10 15.97 -13.14 -0.75
CA GLY A 10 16.21 -12.57 0.57
C GLY A 10 17.23 -11.42 0.57
N SER A 11 16.87 -10.32 -0.06
CA SER A 11 17.63 -9.07 -0.07
C SER A 11 17.45 -8.44 1.29
N ALA A 12 18.53 -8.37 2.05
CA ALA A 12 18.57 -7.63 3.30
C ALA A 12 18.12 -6.18 3.02
N GLY A 13 17.19 -5.66 3.84
CA GLY A 13 16.77 -4.27 3.76
C GLY A 13 15.26 -4.06 3.80
N ALA A 14 14.88 -2.81 3.51
CA ALA A 14 13.50 -2.38 3.44
C ALA A 14 13.15 -1.80 2.06
N THR A 15 11.91 -2.02 1.63
CA THR A 15 11.33 -1.34 0.47
C THR A 15 10.10 -0.58 0.92
N VAL A 16 10.05 0.70 0.63
CA VAL A 16 8.90 1.58 0.85
C VAL A 16 8.41 2.15 -0.48
N PHE A 17 7.14 2.51 -0.53
CA PHE A 17 6.54 3.11 -1.72
C PHE A 17 6.27 4.58 -1.48
N ALA A 18 6.58 5.41 -2.47
CA ALA A 18 6.35 6.85 -2.39
C ALA A 18 5.44 7.32 -3.53
N TYR A 19 4.48 8.17 -3.18
CA TYR A 19 3.46 8.73 -4.07
C TYR A 19 3.52 10.26 -4.09
N PRO A 20 3.45 10.91 -5.26
CA PRO A 20 3.46 12.36 -5.33
C PRO A 20 2.11 12.94 -4.88
N VAL A 21 2.13 13.76 -3.85
CA VAL A 21 0.94 14.42 -3.27
C VAL A 21 1.01 15.94 -3.40
N ALA A 22 -0.13 16.61 -3.18
CA ALA A 22 -0.21 18.07 -3.19
C ALA A 22 0.13 18.69 -1.81
N ASP A 23 -0.04 17.93 -0.73
CA ASP A 23 0.05 18.32 0.67
C ASP A 23 1.06 17.45 1.45
N PRO A 24 2.35 17.37 1.01
CA PRO A 24 3.32 16.43 1.56
C PRO A 24 3.63 16.64 3.05
N GLU A 25 3.40 17.84 3.60
CA GLU A 25 3.60 18.16 5.02
C GLU A 25 2.72 17.33 5.98
N ARG A 26 1.72 16.63 5.45
CA ARG A 26 0.85 15.76 6.26
C ARG A 26 1.42 14.36 6.51
N TYR A 27 2.47 13.98 5.79
CA TYR A 27 2.96 12.60 5.69
C TYR A 27 4.44 12.49 5.99
N GLY A 28 4.95 11.26 6.08
CA GLY A 28 6.38 10.99 5.96
C GLY A 28 6.86 11.32 4.55
N VAL A 29 7.88 12.15 4.41
CA VAL A 29 8.35 12.66 3.11
C VAL A 29 9.74 12.15 2.78
N VAL A 30 9.91 11.64 1.55
CA VAL A 30 11.20 11.22 1.01
C VAL A 30 11.90 12.39 0.36
N GLY A 31 13.15 12.65 0.75
CA GLY A 31 14.04 13.59 0.04
C GLY A 31 14.97 12.85 -0.93
N PHE A 32 15.26 13.49 -2.08
CA PHE A 32 16.14 12.95 -3.12
C PHE A 32 17.26 13.93 -3.47
N ASP A 33 18.41 13.40 -3.85
CA ASP A 33 19.46 14.18 -4.52
C ASP A 33 19.14 14.38 -6.01
N ARG A 34 20.00 15.13 -6.71
CA ARG A 34 19.87 15.37 -8.17
C ARG A 34 19.99 14.10 -9.00
N GLY A 35 20.59 13.07 -8.47
CA GLY A 35 20.72 11.75 -9.10
C GLY A 35 19.55 10.81 -8.84
N GLY A 36 18.55 11.25 -8.05
CA GLY A 36 17.37 10.44 -7.69
C GLY A 36 17.63 9.47 -6.54
N ARG A 37 18.77 9.59 -5.83
CA ARG A 37 19.03 8.77 -4.65
C ARG A 37 18.31 9.36 -3.43
N VAL A 38 17.77 8.51 -2.59
CA VAL A 38 17.14 8.89 -1.33
C VAL A 38 18.18 9.46 -0.38
N THR A 39 17.92 10.65 0.17
CA THR A 39 18.82 11.35 1.08
C THR A 39 18.21 11.64 2.44
N SER A 40 16.88 11.63 2.56
CA SER A 40 16.21 11.85 3.84
C SER A 40 14.82 11.25 3.86
N LEU A 41 14.38 10.94 5.08
CA LEU A 41 13.00 10.63 5.43
C LEU A 41 12.61 11.51 6.62
N GLU A 42 11.54 12.29 6.48
CA GLU A 42 11.11 13.25 7.49
C GLU A 42 9.61 13.08 7.75
N GLU A 43 9.24 12.88 9.02
CA GLU A 43 7.83 12.78 9.41
C GLU A 43 7.21 14.17 9.51
N LYS A 44 6.14 14.38 8.76
CA LYS A 44 5.33 15.63 8.74
C LYS A 44 6.17 16.91 8.78
N PRO A 45 7.11 17.08 7.84
CA PRO A 45 8.02 18.22 7.88
C PRO A 45 7.29 19.54 7.59
N ALA A 46 7.57 20.58 8.36
CA ALA A 46 7.02 21.92 8.11
C ALA A 46 7.47 22.51 6.76
N LYS A 47 8.59 22.04 6.21
CA LYS A 47 9.12 22.42 4.90
C LYS A 47 9.57 21.17 4.16
N PRO A 48 8.66 20.49 3.44
CA PRO A 48 8.95 19.26 2.72
C PRO A 48 10.05 19.46 1.68
N LYS A 49 11.01 18.52 1.61
CA LYS A 49 12.09 18.52 0.61
C LYS A 49 11.65 18.01 -0.75
N SER A 50 10.53 17.34 -0.80
CA SER A 50 9.90 16.84 -2.02
C SER A 50 8.40 16.75 -1.85
N ARG A 51 7.70 16.38 -2.92
CA ARG A 51 6.27 16.09 -2.87
C ARG A 51 5.96 14.59 -2.71
N TYR A 52 6.95 13.74 -2.46
CA TYR A 52 6.78 12.31 -2.38
C TYR A 52 6.50 11.86 -0.95
N ALA A 53 5.24 11.53 -0.67
CA ALA A 53 4.79 10.95 0.59
C ALA A 53 5.05 9.44 0.60
N VAL A 54 5.54 8.91 1.71
CA VAL A 54 5.64 7.47 1.93
C VAL A 54 4.24 6.92 2.18
N THR A 55 3.87 5.91 1.39
CA THR A 55 2.57 5.25 1.54
C THR A 55 2.61 4.23 2.69
N GLY A 56 1.44 3.70 3.08
CA GLY A 56 1.33 2.68 4.14
C GLY A 56 1.70 1.26 3.70
N LEU A 57 2.49 1.10 2.63
CA LEU A 57 2.93 -0.21 2.13
C LEU A 57 4.44 -0.35 2.32
N TYR A 58 4.83 -1.37 3.08
CA TYR A 58 6.21 -1.62 3.47
C TYR A 58 6.57 -3.09 3.29
N PHE A 59 7.79 -3.36 2.82
CA PHE A 59 8.40 -4.69 2.82
C PHE A 59 9.71 -4.61 3.59
N TYR A 60 9.88 -5.49 4.54
CA TYR A 60 11.06 -5.53 5.41
C TYR A 60 11.68 -6.92 5.42
N ASP A 61 12.98 -6.96 5.68
CA ASP A 61 13.68 -8.19 6.03
C ASP A 61 13.38 -8.64 7.48
N ASP A 62 13.94 -9.78 7.86
CA ASP A 62 13.71 -10.40 9.17
C ASP A 62 14.23 -9.56 10.35
N THR A 63 15.07 -8.54 10.10
CA THR A 63 15.64 -7.68 11.16
C THR A 63 14.64 -6.62 11.63
N VAL A 64 13.51 -6.45 10.96
CA VAL A 64 12.51 -5.40 11.26
C VAL A 64 12.02 -5.44 12.71
N VAL A 65 11.84 -6.62 13.29
CA VAL A 65 11.33 -6.78 14.67
C VAL A 65 12.31 -6.19 15.68
N GLU A 66 13.60 -6.46 15.52
CA GLU A 66 14.65 -5.94 16.41
C GLU A 66 14.82 -4.42 16.23
N ARG A 67 14.75 -3.93 15.01
CA ARG A 67 14.80 -2.48 14.70
C ARG A 67 13.59 -1.75 15.28
N ALA A 68 12.41 -2.30 15.15
CA ALA A 68 11.19 -1.71 15.69
C ALA A 68 11.23 -1.57 17.22
N ARG A 69 11.86 -2.51 17.93
CA ARG A 69 12.07 -2.43 19.39
C ARG A 69 13.00 -1.29 19.82
N GLN A 70 13.83 -0.79 18.92
CA GLN A 70 14.77 0.31 19.17
C GLN A 70 14.18 1.68 18.86
N VAL A 71 13.00 1.74 18.20
CA VAL A 71 12.32 3.01 17.93
C VAL A 71 11.90 3.64 19.25
N VAL A 72 12.24 4.89 19.42
CA VAL A 72 11.85 5.71 20.59
C VAL A 72 10.78 6.71 20.21
N PRO A 73 9.94 7.15 21.14
CA PRO A 73 8.93 8.18 20.85
C PRO A 73 9.56 9.46 20.29
N SER A 74 8.97 9.97 19.22
CA SER A 74 9.33 11.25 18.61
C SER A 74 9.03 12.43 19.52
N ALA A 75 9.39 13.65 19.10
CA ALA A 75 9.01 14.88 19.79
C ALA A 75 7.48 15.05 19.92
N ARG A 76 6.70 14.31 19.14
CA ARG A 76 5.23 14.25 19.20
C ARG A 76 4.72 13.24 20.23
N GLY A 77 5.61 12.42 20.83
CA GLY A 77 5.28 11.35 21.78
C GLY A 77 4.79 10.06 21.11
N GLU A 78 4.95 9.93 19.78
CA GLU A 78 4.51 8.78 19.00
C GLU A 78 5.70 7.95 18.54
N LEU A 79 5.53 6.61 18.43
CA LEU A 79 6.47 5.74 17.73
C LEU A 79 6.22 5.86 16.24
N GLU A 80 7.18 6.44 15.53
CA GLU A 80 7.01 6.75 14.10
C GLU A 80 7.58 5.63 13.21
N ILE A 81 6.79 5.17 12.25
CA ILE A 81 7.27 4.25 11.22
C ILE A 81 8.39 4.89 10.38
N THR A 82 8.37 6.20 10.25
CA THR A 82 9.42 6.98 9.57
C THR A 82 10.77 6.81 10.23
N ASP A 83 10.84 6.70 11.57
CA ASP A 83 12.10 6.48 12.29
C ASP A 83 12.64 5.07 12.06
N LEU A 84 11.78 4.06 11.99
CA LEU A 84 12.16 2.71 11.59
C LEU A 84 12.74 2.71 10.16
N ASN A 85 12.08 3.34 9.22
CA ASN A 85 12.54 3.44 7.82
C ASN A 85 13.87 4.23 7.73
N ARG A 86 14.08 5.22 8.61
CA ARG A 86 15.32 5.99 8.66
C ARG A 86 16.51 5.14 9.08
N GLN A 87 16.35 4.20 10.00
CA GLN A 87 17.42 3.24 10.36
C GLN A 87 17.92 2.48 9.12
N TYR A 88 17.00 1.99 8.27
CA TYR A 88 17.37 1.33 7.01
C TYR A 88 18.06 2.29 6.02
N LEU A 89 17.59 3.54 5.96
CA LEU A 89 18.22 4.55 5.10
C LEU A 89 19.66 4.85 5.52
N GLU A 90 19.90 5.04 6.81
CA GLU A 90 21.24 5.36 7.38
C GLU A 90 22.26 4.22 7.14
N GLU A 91 21.79 2.98 7.10
CA GLU A 91 22.60 1.82 6.77
C GLU A 91 22.73 1.53 5.26
N GLY A 92 22.06 2.33 4.42
CA GLY A 92 22.05 2.11 2.95
C GLY A 92 21.22 0.90 2.51
N LEU A 93 20.30 0.44 3.35
CA LEU A 93 19.45 -0.73 3.14
C LEU A 93 18.00 -0.36 2.76
N LEU A 94 17.70 0.91 2.51
CA LEU A 94 16.37 1.37 2.10
C LEU A 94 16.27 1.51 0.59
N THR A 95 15.27 0.84 0.02
CA THR A 95 14.83 1.07 -1.36
C THR A 95 13.52 1.85 -1.36
N VAL A 96 13.40 2.85 -2.22
CA VAL A 96 12.16 3.60 -2.44
C VAL A 96 11.66 3.35 -3.86
N GLU A 97 10.46 2.79 -3.95
CA GLU A 97 9.76 2.56 -5.22
C GLU A 97 8.76 3.69 -5.46
N LEU A 98 8.91 4.40 -6.58
CA LEU A 98 7.99 5.48 -6.94
C LEU A 98 6.74 4.94 -7.61
N MET A 99 5.59 5.27 -7.04
CA MET A 99 4.29 4.96 -7.64
C MET A 99 4.04 5.90 -8.81
N GLY A 100 3.84 5.31 -9.99
CA GLY A 100 3.66 6.06 -11.23
C GLY A 100 2.22 6.59 -11.41
N ARG A 101 2.05 7.37 -12.49
CA ARG A 101 0.72 7.78 -12.98
C ARG A 101 -0.12 6.53 -13.28
N GLY A 102 -1.38 6.57 -12.98
CA GLY A 102 -2.30 5.43 -13.12
C GLY A 102 -2.45 4.59 -11.84
N MET A 103 -1.58 4.80 -10.85
CA MET A 103 -1.82 4.33 -9.49
C MET A 103 -2.52 5.44 -8.69
N ALA A 104 -3.43 5.07 -7.81
CA ALA A 104 -4.05 5.97 -6.86
C ALA A 104 -3.70 5.51 -5.44
N TRP A 105 -3.14 6.43 -4.67
CA TRP A 105 -3.00 6.27 -3.22
C TRP A 105 -3.92 7.27 -2.55
N LEU A 106 -4.77 6.77 -1.67
CA LEU A 106 -5.81 7.55 -1.01
C LEU A 106 -5.62 7.40 0.50
N ASP A 107 -5.39 8.52 1.17
CA ASP A 107 -5.41 8.59 2.63
C ASP A 107 -6.87 8.58 3.12
N THR A 108 -7.11 8.00 4.29
CA THR A 108 -8.45 7.91 4.89
C THR A 108 -8.46 8.42 6.34
N GLY A 109 -7.46 9.24 6.69
CA GLY A 109 -7.25 9.73 8.06
C GLY A 109 -8.22 10.82 8.52
N THR A 110 -9.02 11.40 7.61
CA THR A 110 -10.05 12.40 7.94
C THR A 110 -11.39 12.00 7.33
N CYS A 111 -12.50 12.58 7.84
CA CYS A 111 -13.83 12.33 7.26
C CYS A 111 -13.88 12.70 5.78
N ASP A 112 -13.26 13.82 5.40
CA ASP A 112 -13.26 14.29 4.00
C ASP A 112 -12.47 13.35 3.10
N SER A 113 -11.22 12.97 3.51
CA SER A 113 -10.40 12.05 2.72
C SER A 113 -11.01 10.65 2.63
N LEU A 114 -11.69 10.17 3.68
CA LEU A 114 -12.43 8.92 3.64
C LEU A 114 -13.60 8.98 2.64
N GLN A 115 -14.33 10.09 2.57
CA GLN A 115 -15.42 10.27 1.62
C GLN A 115 -14.90 10.34 0.19
N GLU A 116 -13.80 11.05 -0.06
CA GLU A 116 -13.14 11.12 -1.36
C GLU A 116 -12.69 9.74 -1.82
N ALA A 117 -12.01 8.98 -0.96
CA ALA A 117 -11.58 7.63 -1.24
C ALA A 117 -12.77 6.71 -1.57
N SER A 118 -13.83 6.78 -0.78
CA SER A 118 -15.05 5.99 -0.98
C SER A 118 -15.72 6.31 -2.33
N SER A 119 -15.80 7.59 -2.69
CA SER A 119 -16.37 8.07 -3.95
C SER A 119 -15.53 7.60 -5.15
N TYR A 120 -14.19 7.66 -5.03
CA TYR A 120 -13.28 7.21 -6.06
C TYR A 120 -13.41 5.70 -6.31
N ILE A 121 -13.32 4.89 -5.25
CA ILE A 121 -13.45 3.42 -5.33
C ILE A 121 -14.83 3.04 -5.89
N ARG A 122 -15.91 3.67 -5.40
CA ARG A 122 -17.25 3.42 -5.90
C ARG A 122 -17.33 3.68 -7.41
N THR A 123 -16.73 4.76 -7.88
CA THR A 123 -16.74 5.12 -9.31
C THR A 123 -16.00 4.07 -10.15
N LEU A 124 -14.82 3.62 -9.71
CA LEU A 124 -14.06 2.58 -10.38
C LEU A 124 -14.85 1.27 -10.45
N GLU A 125 -15.33 0.78 -9.31
CA GLU A 125 -16.09 -0.47 -9.23
C GLU A 125 -17.34 -0.44 -10.12
N HIS A 126 -18.06 0.70 -10.09
CA HIS A 126 -19.27 0.85 -10.88
C HIS A 126 -19.02 0.90 -12.38
N ARG A 127 -17.89 1.47 -12.80
CA ARG A 127 -17.52 1.58 -14.22
C ARG A 127 -16.91 0.31 -14.78
N GLN A 128 -16.13 -0.39 -13.98
CA GLN A 128 -15.40 -1.59 -14.42
C GLN A 128 -16.16 -2.88 -14.15
N GLY A 129 -17.15 -2.87 -13.23
CA GLY A 129 -17.84 -4.08 -12.79
C GLY A 129 -16.95 -5.00 -11.92
N LEU A 130 -15.80 -4.51 -11.47
CA LEU A 130 -14.84 -5.25 -10.64
C LEU A 130 -14.86 -4.71 -9.22
N LYS A 131 -14.39 -5.52 -8.26
CA LYS A 131 -14.21 -5.10 -6.87
C LYS A 131 -12.77 -4.72 -6.58
N VAL A 132 -12.57 -3.60 -5.89
CA VAL A 132 -11.26 -3.22 -5.34
C VAL A 132 -11.11 -3.88 -3.96
N GLY A 133 -9.98 -4.59 -3.77
CA GLY A 133 -9.70 -5.24 -2.50
C GLY A 133 -10.57 -6.47 -2.23
N CYS A 134 -10.76 -7.31 -3.24
CA CYS A 134 -11.48 -8.59 -3.14
C CYS A 134 -10.49 -9.74 -2.93
N PRO A 135 -10.19 -10.14 -1.67
CA PRO A 135 -9.19 -11.18 -1.39
C PRO A 135 -9.61 -12.55 -1.91
N GLU A 136 -10.90 -12.87 -1.93
CA GLU A 136 -11.43 -14.13 -2.45
C GLU A 136 -11.17 -14.27 -3.96
N GLU A 137 -11.36 -13.20 -4.72
CA GLU A 137 -11.04 -13.18 -6.16
C GLU A 137 -9.54 -13.39 -6.39
N VAL A 138 -8.69 -12.67 -5.63
CA VAL A 138 -7.23 -12.83 -5.73
C VAL A 138 -6.84 -14.27 -5.40
N ALA A 139 -7.34 -14.84 -4.32
CA ALA A 139 -7.04 -16.21 -3.92
C ALA A 139 -7.48 -17.23 -4.98
N TRP A 140 -8.64 -17.03 -5.58
CA TRP A 140 -9.17 -17.90 -6.62
C TRP A 140 -8.35 -17.78 -7.92
N ARG A 141 -8.05 -16.57 -8.39
CA ARG A 141 -7.23 -16.34 -9.59
C ARG A 141 -5.78 -16.85 -9.45
N GLN A 142 -5.25 -16.83 -8.22
CA GLN A 142 -3.92 -17.38 -7.91
C GLN A 142 -3.95 -18.92 -7.72
N GLY A 143 -5.14 -19.55 -7.77
CA GLY A 143 -5.27 -20.99 -7.54
C GLY A 143 -5.09 -21.43 -6.10
N TRP A 144 -5.13 -20.51 -5.12
CA TRP A 144 -5.04 -20.82 -3.70
C TRP A 144 -6.34 -21.43 -3.16
N ILE A 145 -7.46 -21.10 -3.78
CA ILE A 145 -8.76 -21.70 -3.53
C ILE A 145 -9.40 -22.17 -4.83
N SER A 146 -10.18 -23.24 -4.76
CA SER A 146 -10.96 -23.78 -5.88
C SER A 146 -12.23 -22.99 -6.13
N SER A 147 -12.87 -23.18 -7.31
CA SER A 147 -14.18 -22.61 -7.62
C SER A 147 -15.27 -23.03 -6.61
N ALA A 148 -15.24 -24.28 -6.16
CA ALA A 148 -16.18 -24.77 -5.14
C ALA A 148 -15.98 -24.06 -3.77
N GLN A 149 -14.73 -23.74 -3.42
CA GLN A 149 -14.44 -22.98 -2.20
C GLN A 149 -14.88 -21.51 -2.36
N LEU A 150 -14.68 -20.90 -3.53
CA LEU A 150 -15.17 -19.55 -3.81
C LEU A 150 -16.70 -19.49 -3.73
N GLU A 151 -17.41 -20.47 -4.30
CA GLU A 151 -18.87 -20.58 -4.21
C GLU A 151 -19.35 -20.73 -2.77
N ALA A 152 -18.65 -21.55 -1.97
CA ALA A 152 -18.97 -21.74 -0.54
C ALA A 152 -18.81 -20.44 0.25
N LEU A 153 -17.76 -19.63 -0.03
CA LEU A 153 -17.55 -18.31 0.57
C LEU A 153 -18.60 -17.28 0.13
N ALA A 154 -19.02 -17.33 -1.13
CA ALA A 154 -20.01 -16.41 -1.68
C ALA A 154 -21.44 -16.69 -1.19
N THR A 155 -21.78 -17.96 -0.93
CA THR A 155 -23.13 -18.39 -0.60
C THR A 155 -23.78 -17.65 0.58
N PRO A 156 -23.12 -17.47 1.74
CA PRO A 156 -23.69 -16.72 2.85
C PRO A 156 -23.87 -15.23 2.53
N LEU A 157 -23.12 -14.70 1.57
CA LEU A 157 -23.13 -13.29 1.13
C LEU A 157 -24.04 -13.03 -0.08
N ARG A 158 -24.74 -14.04 -0.58
CA ARG A 158 -25.55 -14.03 -1.82
C ARG A 158 -26.53 -12.85 -1.91
N LYS A 159 -27.04 -12.36 -0.78
CA LYS A 159 -27.96 -11.21 -0.75
C LYS A 159 -27.28 -9.84 -0.83
N SER A 160 -25.96 -9.79 -0.79
CA SER A 160 -25.17 -8.56 -0.92
C SER A 160 -24.64 -8.43 -2.34
N GLY A 161 -24.32 -7.20 -2.75
CA GLY A 161 -23.64 -6.93 -4.03
C GLY A 161 -22.26 -7.60 -4.10
N TYR A 162 -21.58 -7.80 -2.96
CA TYR A 162 -20.30 -8.49 -2.89
C TYR A 162 -20.42 -9.99 -3.19
N GLY A 163 -21.36 -10.68 -2.52
CA GLY A 163 -21.58 -12.09 -2.78
C GLY A 163 -22.07 -12.38 -4.20
N SER A 164 -22.92 -11.51 -4.75
CA SER A 164 -23.33 -11.62 -6.16
C SER A 164 -22.16 -11.48 -7.10
N TYR A 165 -21.23 -10.56 -6.82
CA TYR A 165 -20.00 -10.40 -7.58
C TYR A 165 -19.14 -11.67 -7.58
N LEU A 166 -18.90 -12.26 -6.40
CA LEU A 166 -18.11 -13.50 -6.30
C LEU A 166 -18.72 -14.65 -7.11
N LEU A 167 -20.05 -14.78 -7.13
CA LEU A 167 -20.74 -15.80 -7.94
C LEU A 167 -20.60 -15.50 -9.43
N GLN A 168 -20.68 -14.23 -9.84
CA GLN A 168 -20.52 -13.81 -11.24
C GLN A 168 -19.11 -14.13 -11.78
N LEU A 169 -18.06 -14.10 -10.95
CA LEU A 169 -16.70 -14.50 -11.35
C LEU A 169 -16.66 -15.95 -11.84
N LEU A 170 -17.47 -16.84 -11.26
CA LEU A 170 -17.52 -18.24 -11.67
C LEU A 170 -18.23 -18.44 -13.02
N GLU A 171 -19.11 -17.53 -13.40
CA GLU A 171 -19.84 -17.56 -14.68
C GLU A 171 -19.01 -16.99 -15.83
N THR A 172 -18.09 -16.05 -15.53
CA THR A 172 -17.25 -15.36 -16.53
C THR A 172 -15.77 -15.35 -16.12
N PRO A 173 -15.09 -16.50 -16.17
CA PRO A 173 -13.71 -16.64 -15.64
C PRO A 173 -12.66 -15.74 -16.31
N ASP A 174 -12.89 -15.34 -17.57
CA ASP A 174 -11.93 -14.61 -18.42
C ASP A 174 -12.12 -13.09 -18.44
N ALA A 175 -13.01 -12.53 -17.60
CA ALA A 175 -13.29 -11.09 -17.53
C ALA A 175 -12.33 -10.35 -16.58
N GLY A 176 -10.99 -10.44 -16.83
CA GLY A 176 -10.00 -9.74 -15.99
C GLY A 176 -8.63 -9.66 -16.62
#